data_9c205e8f675beeb8347a572d22d4e567
#
_entry.id   9c205e8f675beeb8347a572d22d4e567
#
_cell.length_a   1.000
_cell.length_b   1.000
_cell.length_c   1.000
_cell.angle_alpha   90.00
_cell.angle_beta   90.00
_cell.angle_gamma   90.00
#
_symmetry.space_group_name_H-M   'P 1'
#
loop_
_entity.id
_entity.type
_entity.pdbx_description
1 polymer ?
#
loop_
_entity_poly.entity_id
_entity_poly.type
_entity_poly.pdbx_seq_one_letter_code
_entity_poly.pdbx_strand_id
1 'polypeptide(L)'
;MKLNTLLLTAGAVVLPSAAFAQGLPALDLDLVPLGTYESGLFDESAVEIVAHDPNTQRLFVVNAFANTIDIVSIADPSNPTLVSTVDMSVYGGGLNSIDVGRGKVTGLGGTTFAPILAVAVANGTDQGKAVFLDTDGGFLSSVDVGYGPDMITFTPSGNYVLTANEGEPNDDYTIDPVGSISVIDMFGPVNTLDQSKVREAGFEAFNGQDLPGVRIFGPGASVAQDMEPEFIAVSKNSRRAFVACQENNALAVVDIQAATVLDIVPLGTKDHSLPGNELDASNKDDVINIQNWPVKGFYMPDTLKFMRTPAGDFLVTANEGDSRDYDGYSEEERIKDLILDPTIFPDAANLQLDANLGRLKTTTANGDIDDDGDVDELYCYGARSFSIWGLDGSLVFDSGAQFEQLIAANDPLDFNSTNDENDSFDNRSDDKGPEPEGLEVGRLYGRRVAFVGFERHSAIVAYDCTIPSAPAFIGYYSNRDFAGDAAAGTAGDLGPEGMLFIPQGQSPTGTPLLVIGNEVSGTTTIWEIQKL
;
A
#
# COMPACT_ATOMS: atom_id res chain seq x y z
N MET A 1 -24.85 6.58 -50.84
CA MET A 1 -23.92 6.14 -49.78
C MET A 1 -24.59 6.48 -48.45
N LYS A 2 -25.20 5.51 -47.80
CA LYS A 2 -25.91 5.73 -46.52
C LYS A 2 -24.93 5.34 -45.40
N LEU A 3 -24.56 6.30 -44.55
CA LEU A 3 -23.85 6.05 -43.30
C LEU A 3 -24.82 5.32 -42.37
N ASN A 4 -24.48 4.10 -41.97
CA ASN A 4 -25.12 3.42 -40.87
C ASN A 4 -24.40 3.86 -39.57
N THR A 5 -25.09 4.63 -38.77
CA THR A 5 -24.69 4.93 -37.39
C THR A 5 -24.94 3.69 -36.55
N LEU A 6 -23.89 3.02 -36.10
CA LEU A 6 -23.99 2.01 -35.08
C LEU A 6 -24.22 2.74 -33.74
N LEU A 7 -25.38 2.56 -33.14
CA LEU A 7 -25.59 2.89 -31.73
C LEU A 7 -24.95 1.76 -30.92
N LEU A 8 -23.83 2.04 -30.28
CA LEU A 8 -23.37 1.25 -29.14
C LEU A 8 -24.32 1.54 -27.96
N THR A 9 -25.12 0.56 -27.59
CA THR A 9 -25.82 0.57 -26.31
C THR A 9 -24.81 0.22 -25.24
N ALA A 10 -24.43 1.18 -24.41
CA ALA A 10 -23.72 0.92 -23.18
C ALA A 10 -24.56 -0.04 -22.33
N GLY A 11 -24.15 -1.30 -22.26
CA GLY A 11 -24.71 -2.27 -21.36
C GLY A 11 -24.23 -1.91 -19.94
N ALA A 12 -25.14 -1.49 -19.07
CA ALA A 12 -24.82 -1.36 -17.68
C ALA A 12 -24.33 -2.73 -17.17
N VAL A 13 -23.04 -2.81 -16.78
CA VAL A 13 -22.51 -3.97 -16.08
C VAL A 13 -23.19 -3.99 -14.72
N VAL A 14 -24.20 -4.83 -14.57
CA VAL A 14 -24.82 -5.13 -13.29
C VAL A 14 -23.86 -6.10 -12.60
N LEU A 15 -22.98 -5.58 -11.76
CA LEU A 15 -22.24 -6.41 -10.83
C LEU A 15 -23.25 -7.23 -10.03
N PRO A 16 -23.02 -8.54 -9.80
CA PRO A 16 -23.94 -9.34 -9.01
C PRO A 16 -24.07 -8.69 -7.63
N SER A 17 -25.22 -8.12 -7.34
CA SER A 17 -25.54 -7.59 -6.02
C SER A 17 -25.42 -8.73 -5.04
N ALA A 18 -24.33 -8.75 -4.25
CA ALA A 18 -24.24 -9.59 -3.06
C ALA A 18 -25.55 -9.40 -2.28
N ALA A 19 -26.16 -10.49 -1.86
CA ALA A 19 -27.43 -10.47 -1.16
C ALA A 19 -27.33 -9.48 0.01
N PHE A 20 -28.06 -8.37 -0.05
CA PHE A 20 -28.09 -7.36 1.01
C PHE A 20 -28.35 -8.05 2.34
N ALA A 21 -27.35 -8.05 3.22
CA ALA A 21 -27.58 -8.40 4.62
C ALA A 21 -28.67 -7.44 5.14
N GLN A 22 -29.82 -8.00 5.50
CA GLN A 22 -31.02 -7.24 5.82
C GLN A 22 -30.74 -6.23 6.92
N GLY A 23 -30.81 -4.94 6.62
CA GLY A 23 -30.93 -3.92 7.65
C GLY A 23 -30.30 -2.54 7.47
N LEU A 24 -29.26 -2.37 6.66
CA LEU A 24 -28.66 -1.03 6.50
C LEU A 24 -28.95 -0.50 5.08
N PRO A 25 -29.47 0.77 4.95
CA PRO A 25 -29.59 1.38 3.63
C PRO A 25 -28.22 1.54 3.00
N ALA A 26 -28.13 1.53 1.67
CA ALA A 26 -26.89 1.81 0.96
C ALA A 26 -26.29 3.13 1.46
N LEU A 27 -24.98 3.18 1.63
CA LEU A 27 -24.25 4.42 1.84
C LEU A 27 -23.91 4.97 0.46
N ASP A 28 -24.34 6.18 0.21
CA ASP A 28 -24.09 6.89 -1.04
C ASP A 28 -23.18 8.08 -0.74
N LEU A 29 -22.00 8.08 -1.35
CA LEU A 29 -20.95 9.09 -1.13
C LEU A 29 -20.47 9.62 -2.47
N ASP A 30 -20.02 10.86 -2.45
CA ASP A 30 -19.24 11.46 -3.52
C ASP A 30 -17.90 11.97 -2.97
N LEU A 31 -16.84 11.86 -3.78
CA LEU A 31 -15.54 12.43 -3.51
C LEU A 31 -15.32 13.60 -4.48
N VAL A 32 -15.19 14.80 -3.92
CA VAL A 32 -15.04 16.03 -4.70
C VAL A 32 -13.67 16.63 -4.42
N PRO A 33 -12.77 16.78 -5.41
CA PRO A 33 -11.48 17.44 -5.19
C PRO A 33 -11.71 18.90 -4.80
N LEU A 34 -11.10 19.33 -3.70
CA LEU A 34 -11.19 20.71 -3.21
C LEU A 34 -10.00 21.55 -3.65
N GLY A 35 -8.81 21.03 -3.47
CA GLY A 35 -7.57 21.71 -3.80
C GLY A 35 -6.38 20.77 -3.78
N THR A 36 -5.34 21.17 -4.48
CA THR A 36 -4.11 20.38 -4.67
C THR A 36 -2.89 21.21 -4.29
N TYR A 37 -1.98 20.64 -3.53
CA TYR A 37 -0.62 21.14 -3.35
C TYR A 37 0.26 20.43 -4.38
N GLU A 38 1.11 21.19 -5.08
CA GLU A 38 2.03 20.70 -6.09
C GLU A 38 3.48 20.88 -5.62
N SER A 39 4.27 19.79 -5.59
CA SER A 39 5.71 19.86 -5.33
C SER A 39 6.47 20.48 -6.50
N GLY A 40 5.92 20.39 -7.71
CA GLY A 40 6.54 20.82 -8.95
C GLY A 40 7.54 19.80 -9.51
N LEU A 41 7.54 18.58 -9.00
CA LEU A 41 8.35 17.45 -9.47
C LEU A 41 7.41 16.43 -10.12
N PHE A 42 7.89 15.75 -11.14
CA PHE A 42 7.15 14.74 -11.88
C PHE A 42 8.00 13.47 -11.98
N ASP A 43 7.41 12.30 -11.67
CA ASP A 43 8.03 10.98 -11.79
C ASP A 43 9.37 10.87 -11.01
N GLU A 44 9.36 11.42 -9.78
CA GLU A 44 10.56 11.52 -8.93
C GLU A 44 10.23 11.10 -7.47
N SER A 45 9.17 10.34 -7.23
CA SER A 45 8.70 9.96 -5.86
C SER A 45 8.67 11.16 -4.90
N ALA A 46 8.07 12.26 -5.38
CA ALA A 46 8.11 13.55 -4.68
C ALA A 46 7.03 13.71 -3.63
N VAL A 47 6.03 12.84 -3.59
CA VAL A 47 4.92 12.86 -2.64
C VAL A 47 4.48 11.43 -2.35
N GLU A 48 4.94 10.91 -1.24
CA GLU A 48 4.60 9.54 -0.80
C GLU A 48 3.64 9.61 0.41
N ILE A 49 4.15 9.65 1.60
CA ILE A 49 3.37 9.60 2.83
C ILE A 49 2.93 11.00 3.30
N VAL A 50 1.68 11.10 3.75
CA VAL A 50 1.08 12.34 4.27
C VAL A 50 0.56 12.14 5.68
N ALA A 51 0.92 13.05 6.60
CA ALA A 51 0.39 13.08 7.97
C ALA A 51 -0.30 14.42 8.28
N HIS A 52 -1.21 14.47 9.27
CA HIS A 52 -2.01 15.65 9.59
C HIS A 52 -1.98 16.01 11.07
N ASP A 53 -1.74 17.29 11.38
CA ASP A 53 -1.99 17.84 12.71
C ASP A 53 -3.31 18.64 12.74
N PRO A 54 -4.35 18.13 13.41
CA PRO A 54 -5.64 18.80 13.48
C PRO A 54 -5.62 20.09 14.31
N ASN A 55 -4.57 20.35 15.10
CA ASN A 55 -4.51 21.58 15.90
C ASN A 55 -4.04 22.78 15.10
N THR A 56 -3.10 22.55 14.17
CA THR A 56 -2.54 23.61 13.31
C THR A 56 -3.13 23.60 11.91
N GLN A 57 -3.92 22.55 11.56
CA GLN A 57 -4.45 22.31 10.22
C GLN A 57 -3.33 22.32 9.18
N ARG A 58 -2.30 21.50 9.46
CA ARG A 58 -1.15 21.30 8.57
C ARG A 58 -1.03 19.85 8.14
N LEU A 59 -0.69 19.68 6.89
CA LEU A 59 -0.16 18.41 6.37
C LEU A 59 1.37 18.44 6.45
N PHE A 60 1.93 17.27 6.63
CA PHE A 60 3.35 16.99 6.55
C PHE A 60 3.51 15.96 5.44
N VAL A 61 4.10 16.39 4.35
CA VAL A 61 4.22 15.62 3.11
C VAL A 61 5.67 15.18 2.96
N VAL A 62 5.89 13.88 2.86
CA VAL A 62 7.20 13.30 2.57
C VAL A 62 7.52 13.56 1.10
N ASN A 63 8.71 14.08 0.85
CA ASN A 63 9.31 14.17 -0.47
C ASN A 63 10.61 13.34 -0.43
N ALA A 64 10.50 12.08 -0.85
CA ALA A 64 11.62 11.14 -0.79
C ALA A 64 12.75 11.55 -1.74
N PHE A 65 12.44 12.03 -2.94
CA PHE A 65 13.43 12.49 -3.90
C PHE A 65 14.32 13.63 -3.35
N ALA A 66 13.69 14.65 -2.76
CA ALA A 66 14.42 15.78 -2.19
C ALA A 66 14.95 15.52 -0.78
N ASN A 67 14.54 14.41 -0.16
CA ASN A 67 14.79 14.06 1.24
C ASN A 67 14.35 15.18 2.20
N THR A 68 13.11 15.68 1.98
CA THR A 68 12.52 16.80 2.70
C THR A 68 11.09 16.51 3.16
N ILE A 69 10.64 17.25 4.19
CA ILE A 69 9.24 17.28 4.60
C ILE A 69 8.67 18.65 4.23
N ASP A 70 7.64 18.67 3.40
CA ASP A 70 6.89 19.88 3.13
C ASP A 70 5.76 20.05 4.16
N ILE A 71 5.78 21.18 4.86
CA ILE A 71 4.74 21.59 5.80
C ILE A 71 3.73 22.43 5.04
N VAL A 72 2.54 21.90 4.82
CA VAL A 72 1.49 22.52 4.01
C VAL A 72 0.30 22.91 4.88
N SER A 73 -0.15 24.15 4.82
CA SER A 73 -1.35 24.61 5.51
C SER A 73 -2.60 24.24 4.71
N ILE A 74 -3.55 23.60 5.39
CA ILE A 74 -4.90 23.29 4.88
C ILE A 74 -5.99 24.00 5.67
N ALA A 75 -5.67 25.12 6.31
CA ALA A 75 -6.68 25.96 6.97
C ALA A 75 -7.79 26.37 5.99
N ASP A 76 -7.44 26.53 4.72
CA ASP A 76 -8.36 26.55 3.57
C ASP A 76 -7.96 25.38 2.65
N PRO A 77 -8.65 24.24 2.70
CA PRO A 77 -8.29 23.06 1.90
C PRO A 77 -8.58 23.23 0.41
N SER A 78 -9.29 24.28 -0.01
CA SER A 78 -9.45 24.62 -1.42
C SER A 78 -8.24 25.37 -2.00
N ASN A 79 -7.32 25.80 -1.14
CA ASN A 79 -6.08 26.49 -1.53
C ASN A 79 -4.94 26.12 -0.56
N PRO A 80 -4.49 24.85 -0.56
CA PRO A 80 -3.38 24.42 0.29
C PRO A 80 -2.12 25.22 -0.04
N THR A 81 -1.35 25.61 0.98
CA THR A 81 -0.18 26.49 0.79
C THR A 81 1.03 25.98 1.57
N LEU A 82 2.20 25.95 0.92
CA LEU A 82 3.45 25.62 1.55
C LEU A 82 3.78 26.65 2.65
N VAL A 83 4.05 26.18 3.85
CA VAL A 83 4.48 26.98 5.00
C VAL A 83 6.00 27.00 5.10
N SER A 84 6.61 25.82 5.02
CA SER A 84 8.07 25.63 5.08
C SER A 84 8.44 24.22 4.62
N THR A 85 9.69 24.04 4.26
CA THR A 85 10.30 22.75 3.95
C THR A 85 11.39 22.43 4.98
N VAL A 86 11.44 21.19 5.46
CA VAL A 86 12.43 20.70 6.43
C VAL A 86 13.38 19.74 5.73
N ASP A 87 14.67 20.04 5.74
CA ASP A 87 15.72 19.19 5.17
C ASP A 87 16.05 18.05 6.14
N MET A 88 15.89 16.81 5.70
CA MET A 88 16.14 15.58 6.46
C MET A 88 17.47 14.92 6.10
N SER A 89 18.19 15.41 5.10
CA SER A 89 19.42 14.81 4.57
C SER A 89 20.56 14.68 5.61
N VAL A 90 20.50 15.47 6.68
CA VAL A 90 21.46 15.39 7.78
C VAL A 90 21.29 14.13 8.66
N TYR A 91 20.19 13.39 8.51
CA TYR A 91 19.88 12.20 9.30
C TYR A 91 20.08 10.89 8.55
N GLY A 92 20.02 10.90 7.22
CA GLY A 92 20.20 9.75 6.32
C GLY A 92 19.89 10.11 4.87
N GLY A 93 19.92 9.11 3.98
CA GLY A 93 19.76 9.31 2.53
C GLY A 93 18.35 9.00 2.00
N GLY A 94 17.47 8.32 2.77
CA GLY A 94 16.13 7.92 2.35
C GLY A 94 15.10 8.37 3.38
N LEU A 95 14.26 9.32 3.02
CA LEU A 95 13.12 9.74 3.84
C LEU A 95 11.88 8.98 3.36
N ASN A 96 11.40 8.00 4.14
CA ASN A 96 10.36 7.09 3.67
C ASN A 96 8.99 7.38 4.32
N SER A 97 8.93 7.71 5.62
CA SER A 97 7.64 7.79 6.30
C SER A 97 7.58 8.85 7.39
N ILE A 98 6.36 9.30 7.67
CA ILE A 98 6.06 10.29 8.72
C ILE A 98 4.71 9.99 9.38
N ASP A 99 4.64 10.17 10.70
CA ASP A 99 3.36 10.14 11.43
C ASP A 99 3.28 11.27 12.45
N VAL A 100 2.06 11.71 12.77
CA VAL A 100 1.77 12.76 13.74
C VAL A 100 1.15 12.17 14.99
N GLY A 101 1.83 12.31 16.10
CA GLY A 101 1.35 11.90 17.40
C GLY A 101 1.40 13.01 18.44
N ARG A 102 1.29 12.60 19.69
CA ARG A 102 1.41 13.52 20.82
C ARG A 102 2.42 13.00 21.82
N GLY A 103 3.34 13.85 22.22
CA GLY A 103 4.38 13.51 23.18
C GLY A 103 4.57 14.58 24.26
N LYS A 104 5.29 14.21 25.30
CA LYS A 104 5.76 15.17 26.31
C LYS A 104 6.98 15.90 25.78
N VAL A 105 6.99 17.23 25.85
CA VAL A 105 8.14 18.05 25.49
C VAL A 105 8.50 18.92 26.69
N THR A 106 9.76 18.94 27.10
CA THR A 106 10.26 19.77 28.21
C THR A 106 10.91 21.03 27.68
N GLY A 107 10.35 22.18 28.03
CA GLY A 107 10.91 23.50 27.73
C GLY A 107 11.19 24.32 28.99
N LEU A 108 11.52 25.60 28.83
CA LEU A 108 11.78 26.53 29.94
C LEU A 108 10.59 26.69 30.91
N GLY A 109 9.36 26.45 30.43
CA GLY A 109 8.13 26.53 31.21
C GLY A 109 7.70 25.20 31.87
N GLY A 110 8.51 24.14 31.76
CA GLY A 110 8.18 22.80 32.25
C GLY A 110 7.82 21.82 31.12
N THR A 111 7.27 20.67 31.50
CA THR A 111 6.88 19.62 30.55
C THR A 111 5.43 19.79 30.13
N THR A 112 5.16 19.83 28.85
CA THR A 112 3.82 19.93 28.24
C THR A 112 3.57 18.78 27.29
N PHE A 113 2.30 18.46 27.02
CA PHE A 113 1.89 17.59 25.92
C PHE A 113 1.72 18.42 24.65
N ALA A 114 2.46 18.09 23.61
CA ALA A 114 2.40 18.77 22.31
C ALA A 114 2.24 17.76 21.16
N PRO A 115 1.72 18.17 20.00
CA PRO A 115 1.85 17.39 18.79
C PRO A 115 3.33 17.31 18.40
N ILE A 116 3.74 16.17 17.90
CA ILE A 116 5.10 15.88 17.46
C ILE A 116 5.06 15.03 16.19
N LEU A 117 6.07 15.17 15.37
CA LEU A 117 6.30 14.33 14.21
C LEU A 117 7.25 13.21 14.60
N ALA A 118 6.99 12.01 14.11
CA ALA A 118 7.94 10.91 14.07
C ALA A 118 8.23 10.63 12.59
N VAL A 119 9.51 10.51 12.24
CA VAL A 119 9.98 10.45 10.86
C VAL A 119 10.94 9.26 10.72
N ALA A 120 10.69 8.36 9.76
CA ALA A 120 11.60 7.29 9.37
C ALA A 120 12.59 7.79 8.34
N VAL A 121 13.87 7.57 8.60
CA VAL A 121 14.96 7.96 7.70
C VAL A 121 15.90 6.77 7.53
N ALA A 122 15.93 6.21 6.33
CA ALA A 122 16.82 5.13 5.93
C ALA A 122 18.24 5.65 5.63
N ASN A 123 19.21 4.77 5.64
CA ASN A 123 20.62 5.07 5.39
C ASN A 123 21.30 3.97 4.54
N GLY A 124 20.69 3.62 3.41
CA GLY A 124 21.09 2.49 2.59
C GLY A 124 21.05 1.19 3.42
N THR A 125 22.08 0.37 3.32
CA THR A 125 22.21 -0.88 4.09
C THR A 125 22.75 -0.69 5.52
N ASP A 126 22.94 0.53 5.98
CA ASP A 126 23.27 0.84 7.38
C ASP A 126 21.98 1.06 8.21
N GLN A 127 22.09 1.03 9.54
CA GLN A 127 20.96 1.34 10.41
C GLN A 127 20.38 2.72 10.13
N GLY A 128 19.06 2.79 10.06
CA GLY A 128 18.30 4.03 9.89
C GLY A 128 18.02 4.74 11.21
N LYS A 129 17.17 5.76 11.14
CA LYS A 129 16.82 6.59 12.30
C LYS A 129 15.33 6.85 12.39
N ALA A 130 14.82 6.88 13.63
CA ALA A 130 13.59 7.58 13.95
C ALA A 130 13.94 8.98 14.45
N VAL A 131 13.50 10.00 13.71
CA VAL A 131 13.74 11.41 14.02
C VAL A 131 12.44 12.03 14.54
N PHE A 132 12.55 12.77 15.64
CA PHE A 132 11.40 13.44 16.26
C PHE A 132 11.53 14.95 16.12
N LEU A 133 10.49 15.59 15.57
CA LEU A 133 10.41 17.03 15.34
C LEU A 133 9.18 17.61 16.03
N ASP A 134 9.18 18.91 16.29
CA ASP A 134 7.92 19.64 16.54
C ASP A 134 7.18 19.94 15.22
N THR A 135 5.98 20.45 15.30
CA THR A 135 5.14 20.73 14.10
C THR A 135 5.56 21.97 13.32
N ASP A 136 6.60 22.65 13.72
CA ASP A 136 7.28 23.72 12.96
C ASP A 136 8.58 23.20 12.29
N GLY A 137 8.91 21.89 12.45
CA GLY A 137 10.10 21.25 11.91
C GLY A 137 11.32 21.36 12.84
N GLY A 138 11.12 21.87 14.05
CA GLY A 138 12.21 21.99 15.05
C GLY A 138 12.63 20.62 15.60
N PHE A 139 13.93 20.33 15.58
CA PHE A 139 14.48 19.07 16.07
C PHE A 139 14.27 18.88 17.58
N LEU A 140 13.77 17.71 17.98
CA LEU A 140 13.60 17.31 19.37
C LEU A 140 14.61 16.24 19.79
N SER A 141 14.67 15.13 19.06
CA SER A 141 15.60 14.02 19.32
C SER A 141 15.66 13.08 18.11
N SER A 142 16.63 12.17 18.11
CA SER A 142 16.68 11.04 17.19
C SER A 142 17.26 9.81 17.90
N VAL A 143 16.89 8.63 17.44
CA VAL A 143 17.43 7.34 17.86
C VAL A 143 17.68 6.47 16.63
N ASP A 144 18.66 5.58 16.73
CA ASP A 144 18.90 4.57 15.69
C ASP A 144 17.83 3.48 15.79
N VAL A 145 17.38 2.97 14.65
CA VAL A 145 16.44 1.86 14.49
C VAL A 145 17.07 0.76 13.63
N GLY A 146 16.30 -0.22 13.15
CA GLY A 146 16.83 -1.25 12.26
C GLY A 146 17.29 -0.73 10.89
N TYR A 147 17.52 -1.63 9.96
CA TYR A 147 17.99 -1.34 8.61
C TYR A 147 16.81 -1.01 7.69
N GLY A 148 16.94 0.00 6.84
CA GLY A 148 15.88 0.38 5.91
C GLY A 148 14.52 0.62 6.61
N PRO A 149 14.39 1.60 7.55
CA PRO A 149 13.08 1.90 8.12
C PRO A 149 12.19 2.49 7.04
N ASP A 150 11.21 1.71 6.60
CA ASP A 150 10.26 2.09 5.59
C ASP A 150 9.07 2.85 6.19
N MET A 151 8.40 2.29 7.20
CA MET A 151 7.26 2.92 7.85
C MET A 151 7.54 3.30 9.29
N ILE A 152 6.93 4.40 9.77
CA ILE A 152 6.89 4.80 11.18
C ILE A 152 5.47 5.14 11.61
N THR A 153 5.05 4.71 12.81
CA THR A 153 3.71 5.03 13.31
C THR A 153 3.65 5.12 14.83
N PHE A 154 2.79 6.03 15.34
CA PHE A 154 2.43 6.06 16.75
C PHE A 154 1.41 4.98 17.07
N THR A 155 1.58 4.32 18.19
CA THR A 155 0.49 3.49 18.70
C THR A 155 -0.70 4.37 19.14
N PRO A 156 -1.96 3.88 19.06
CA PRO A 156 -3.15 4.64 19.45
C PRO A 156 -3.11 5.19 20.88
N SER A 157 -2.33 4.60 21.77
CA SER A 157 -2.11 5.10 23.13
C SER A 157 -1.10 6.25 23.23
N GLY A 158 -0.29 6.48 22.18
CA GLY A 158 0.86 7.39 22.20
C GLY A 158 2.01 6.94 23.10
N ASN A 159 1.99 5.72 23.62
CA ASN A 159 3.03 5.22 24.52
C ASN A 159 4.24 4.65 23.78
N TYR A 160 4.09 4.30 22.53
CA TYR A 160 5.14 3.75 21.67
C TYR A 160 5.07 4.37 20.29
N VAL A 161 6.24 4.43 19.64
CA VAL A 161 6.39 4.59 18.20
C VAL A 161 7.01 3.31 17.66
N LEU A 162 6.55 2.84 16.53
CA LEU A 162 7.06 1.65 15.85
C LEU A 162 7.65 2.04 14.50
N THR A 163 8.73 1.38 14.09
CA THR A 163 9.20 1.38 12.71
C THR A 163 9.18 -0.04 12.16
N ALA A 164 8.75 -0.21 10.92
CA ALA A 164 9.06 -1.37 10.12
C ALA A 164 10.41 -1.11 9.47
N ASN A 165 11.34 -2.01 9.67
CA ASN A 165 12.69 -1.90 9.16
C ASN A 165 12.86 -3.05 8.19
N GLU A 166 12.73 -2.75 6.94
CA GLU A 166 12.65 -3.71 5.84
C GLU A 166 13.93 -4.56 5.75
N GLY A 167 15.08 -3.90 5.78
CA GLY A 167 16.36 -4.61 5.72
C GLY A 167 16.67 -5.12 4.32
N GLU A 168 16.22 -4.43 3.28
CA GLU A 168 16.50 -4.78 1.89
C GLU A 168 17.97 -5.03 1.61
N PRO A 169 18.30 -6.00 0.74
CA PRO A 169 19.64 -6.20 0.25
C PRO A 169 20.09 -5.03 -0.63
N ASN A 170 21.40 -4.90 -0.83
CA ASN A 170 21.91 -3.99 -1.85
C ASN A 170 21.75 -4.59 -3.26
N ASP A 171 21.80 -3.74 -4.31
CA ASP A 171 21.59 -4.14 -5.71
C ASP A 171 22.42 -5.36 -6.15
N ASP A 172 23.66 -5.48 -5.73
CA ASP A 172 24.54 -6.64 -6.02
C ASP A 172 24.20 -7.89 -5.19
N TYR A 173 23.26 -7.81 -4.24
CA TYR A 173 22.89 -8.86 -3.27
C TYR A 173 24.09 -9.40 -2.47
N THR A 174 25.06 -8.51 -2.17
CA THR A 174 26.29 -8.85 -1.42
C THR A 174 26.22 -8.44 0.04
N ILE A 175 25.29 -7.55 0.40
CA ILE A 175 24.94 -7.12 1.75
C ILE A 175 23.43 -7.33 1.86
N ASP A 176 23.04 -8.12 2.85
CA ASP A 176 21.66 -8.52 3.09
C ASP A 176 21.40 -8.39 4.60
N PRO A 177 20.92 -7.21 5.07
CA PRO A 177 20.66 -6.95 6.47
C PRO A 177 19.48 -7.79 6.98
N VAL A 178 19.21 -7.72 8.28
CA VAL A 178 18.04 -8.39 8.87
C VAL A 178 16.86 -7.42 8.94
N GLY A 179 15.68 -7.90 8.57
CA GLY A 179 14.45 -7.18 8.83
C GLY A 179 14.07 -7.19 10.32
N SER A 180 13.40 -6.16 10.78
CA SER A 180 12.97 -6.05 12.17
C SER A 180 11.86 -5.02 12.38
N ILE A 181 11.25 -5.00 13.56
CA ILE A 181 10.34 -3.93 13.98
C ILE A 181 10.94 -3.27 15.23
N SER A 182 11.30 -1.98 15.13
CA SER A 182 11.73 -1.25 16.32
C SER A 182 10.54 -0.74 17.13
N VAL A 183 10.64 -0.84 18.46
CA VAL A 183 9.64 -0.35 19.41
C VAL A 183 10.30 0.71 20.29
N ILE A 184 9.87 1.95 20.14
CA ILE A 184 10.42 3.12 20.82
C ILE A 184 9.50 3.53 21.98
N ASP A 185 10.01 3.50 23.22
CA ASP A 185 9.24 3.86 24.42
C ASP A 185 9.09 5.38 24.57
N MET A 186 7.84 5.89 24.52
CA MET A 186 7.48 7.30 24.59
C MET A 186 7.04 7.80 25.97
N PHE A 187 7.38 7.08 27.05
CA PHE A 187 6.92 7.43 28.40
C PHE A 187 7.56 8.69 29.00
N GLY A 188 8.74 9.08 28.51
CA GLY A 188 9.47 10.28 28.94
C GLY A 188 9.22 11.49 28.02
N PRO A 189 9.91 12.62 28.29
CA PRO A 189 9.94 13.74 27.34
C PRO A 189 10.68 13.36 26.06
N VAL A 190 10.08 13.66 24.91
CA VAL A 190 10.63 13.30 23.57
C VAL A 190 12.01 13.91 23.36
N ASN A 191 12.19 15.16 23.75
CA ASN A 191 13.49 15.85 23.63
C ASN A 191 14.60 15.34 24.60
N THR A 192 14.33 14.23 25.29
CA THR A 192 15.32 13.51 26.12
C THR A 192 15.35 12.01 25.78
N LEU A 193 14.77 11.64 24.63
CA LEU A 193 14.87 10.26 24.14
C LEU A 193 16.35 9.93 23.86
N ASP A 194 16.72 8.71 24.20
CA ASP A 194 18.02 8.13 23.91
C ASP A 194 17.89 6.67 23.47
N GLN A 195 18.96 6.06 23.02
CA GLN A 195 18.97 4.70 22.48
C GLN A 195 18.46 3.63 23.45
N SER A 196 18.47 3.87 24.75
CA SER A 196 17.93 2.93 25.76
C SER A 196 16.40 2.76 25.69
N LYS A 197 15.73 3.58 24.89
CA LYS A 197 14.28 3.55 24.66
C LYS A 197 13.89 2.68 23.47
N VAL A 198 14.85 2.28 22.66
CA VAL A 198 14.62 1.43 21.48
C VAL A 198 14.81 -0.03 21.86
N ARG A 199 13.86 -0.85 21.47
CA ARG A 199 13.90 -2.31 21.55
C ARG A 199 13.51 -2.87 20.20
N GLU A 200 14.12 -3.96 19.77
CA GLU A 200 13.84 -4.57 18.50
C GLU A 200 13.10 -5.90 18.65
N ALA A 201 12.11 -6.11 17.80
CA ALA A 201 11.43 -7.36 17.57
C ALA A 201 11.93 -7.90 16.22
N GLY A 202 12.95 -8.75 16.27
CA GLY A 202 13.55 -9.39 15.08
C GLY A 202 12.96 -10.77 14.83
N PHE A 203 13.43 -11.37 13.73
CA PHE A 203 12.95 -12.67 13.25
C PHE A 203 13.93 -13.82 13.52
N GLU A 204 15.03 -13.60 14.23
CA GLU A 204 16.08 -14.60 14.48
C GLU A 204 15.56 -15.86 15.19
N ALA A 205 14.48 -15.71 15.98
CA ALA A 205 13.85 -16.84 16.67
C ALA A 205 13.23 -17.86 15.69
N PHE A 206 12.99 -17.45 14.45
CA PHE A 206 12.41 -18.28 13.40
C PHE A 206 13.48 -18.90 12.47
N ASN A 207 14.74 -18.53 12.60
CA ASN A 207 15.83 -19.09 11.81
C ASN A 207 15.88 -20.61 11.93
N GLY A 208 15.85 -21.28 10.77
CA GLY A 208 15.88 -22.75 10.69
C GLY A 208 14.54 -23.43 11.05
N GLN A 209 13.47 -22.67 11.23
CA GLN A 209 12.12 -23.21 11.31
C GLN A 209 11.55 -23.42 9.91
N ASP A 210 10.69 -24.42 9.75
CA ASP A 210 9.85 -24.58 8.57
C ASP A 210 8.61 -23.68 8.72
N LEU A 211 8.43 -22.76 7.77
CA LEU A 211 7.33 -21.77 7.74
C LEU A 211 6.44 -22.01 6.51
N PRO A 212 5.61 -23.05 6.51
CA PRO A 212 4.86 -23.43 5.31
C PRO A 212 3.91 -22.31 4.86
N GLY A 213 4.04 -21.93 3.58
CA GLY A 213 3.25 -20.89 2.95
C GLY A 213 3.81 -19.47 3.11
N VAL A 214 4.85 -19.28 3.90
CA VAL A 214 5.65 -18.05 3.92
C VAL A 214 6.75 -18.20 2.86
N ARG A 215 6.96 -17.18 2.04
CA ARG A 215 8.01 -17.17 1.02
C ARG A 215 9.33 -16.80 1.70
N ILE A 216 10.25 -17.77 1.76
CA ILE A 216 11.64 -17.60 2.23
C ILE A 216 12.53 -18.11 1.11
N PHE A 217 13.11 -17.20 0.33
CA PHE A 217 13.70 -17.56 -0.96
C PHE A 217 14.95 -16.76 -1.35
N GLY A 218 15.33 -15.75 -0.59
CA GLY A 218 16.56 -14.97 -0.82
C GLY A 218 17.80 -15.87 -0.87
N PRO A 219 18.75 -15.64 -1.77
CA PRO A 219 19.90 -16.51 -2.01
C PRO A 219 20.78 -16.71 -0.76
N GLY A 220 20.57 -17.81 -0.05
CA GLY A 220 21.32 -18.14 1.16
C GLY A 220 20.91 -17.35 2.41
N ALA A 221 19.81 -16.60 2.34
CA ALA A 221 19.30 -15.82 3.44
C ALA A 221 18.80 -16.70 4.60
N SER A 222 18.97 -16.24 5.82
CA SER A 222 18.24 -16.73 6.98
C SER A 222 16.82 -16.19 6.97
N VAL A 223 15.89 -16.77 7.74
CA VAL A 223 14.55 -16.19 7.88
C VAL A 223 14.60 -14.72 8.30
N ALA A 224 15.50 -14.35 9.20
CA ALA A 224 15.62 -12.98 9.67
C ALA A 224 16.12 -11.98 8.59
N GLN A 225 16.88 -12.46 7.61
CA GLN A 225 17.31 -11.63 6.48
C GLN A 225 16.25 -11.57 5.38
N ASP A 226 15.53 -12.68 5.19
CA ASP A 226 14.54 -12.80 4.13
C ASP A 226 13.18 -12.16 4.48
N MET A 227 12.93 -11.87 5.77
CA MET A 227 11.72 -11.18 6.20
C MET A 227 11.90 -9.66 6.08
N GLU A 228 11.14 -9.04 5.18
CA GLU A 228 11.17 -7.61 4.85
C GLU A 228 9.86 -6.94 5.32
N PRO A 229 9.82 -6.40 6.57
CA PRO A 229 8.64 -5.75 7.11
C PRO A 229 8.52 -4.31 6.60
N GLU A 230 7.37 -3.96 6.02
CA GLU A 230 7.07 -2.66 5.40
C GLU A 230 5.98 -1.89 6.15
N PHE A 231 4.76 -2.35 6.16
CA PHE A 231 3.62 -1.57 6.65
C PHE A 231 3.07 -2.08 7.97
N ILE A 232 2.76 -1.16 8.92
CA ILE A 232 2.33 -1.48 10.29
C ILE A 232 0.89 -1.07 10.55
N ALA A 233 0.05 -2.02 10.94
CA ALA A 233 -1.27 -1.78 11.51
C ALA A 233 -1.30 -2.08 13.01
N VAL A 234 -1.67 -1.11 13.84
CA VAL A 234 -1.67 -1.25 15.29
C VAL A 234 -3.08 -1.50 15.83
N SER A 235 -3.22 -2.52 16.67
CA SER A 235 -4.46 -2.79 17.38
C SER A 235 -4.88 -1.60 18.27
N LYS A 236 -6.20 -1.34 18.35
CA LYS A 236 -6.73 -0.17 19.08
C LYS A 236 -6.29 -0.10 20.56
N ASN A 237 -5.98 -1.23 21.17
CA ASN A 237 -5.50 -1.28 22.55
C ASN A 237 -3.98 -1.15 22.69
N SER A 238 -3.27 -0.92 21.57
CA SER A 238 -1.81 -0.75 21.49
C SER A 238 -1.00 -1.93 22.05
N ARG A 239 -1.53 -3.16 21.96
CA ARG A 239 -0.85 -4.36 22.45
C ARG A 239 -0.24 -5.20 21.33
N ARG A 240 -0.83 -5.15 20.15
CA ARG A 240 -0.38 -5.92 18.98
C ARG A 240 -0.16 -4.97 17.82
N ALA A 241 0.89 -5.20 17.09
CA ALA A 241 1.06 -4.73 15.72
C ALA A 241 0.95 -5.93 14.78
N PHE A 242 0.45 -5.66 13.59
CA PHE A 242 0.43 -6.56 12.44
C PHE A 242 1.22 -5.85 11.38
N VAL A 243 2.20 -6.53 10.82
CA VAL A 243 3.17 -5.92 9.90
C VAL A 243 3.14 -6.71 8.60
N ALA A 244 2.90 -6.04 7.48
CA ALA A 244 3.03 -6.63 6.16
C ALA A 244 4.51 -6.92 5.89
N CYS A 245 4.77 -8.08 5.30
CA CYS A 245 6.03 -8.47 4.70
C CYS A 245 5.66 -8.90 3.28
N GLN A 246 5.77 -7.97 2.34
CA GLN A 246 5.12 -8.06 1.02
C GLN A 246 5.67 -9.22 0.22
N GLU A 247 6.99 -9.29 -0.05
CA GLU A 247 7.61 -10.34 -0.84
C GLU A 247 7.52 -11.71 -0.17
N ASN A 248 7.44 -11.74 1.17
CA ASN A 248 7.21 -12.97 1.91
C ASN A 248 5.76 -13.44 1.86
N ASN A 249 4.83 -12.61 1.34
CA ASN A 249 3.39 -12.85 1.31
C ASN A 249 2.84 -13.26 2.69
N ALA A 250 3.23 -12.52 3.72
CA ALA A 250 2.98 -12.86 5.12
C ALA A 250 2.71 -11.64 6.01
N LEU A 251 2.13 -11.88 7.18
CA LEU A 251 1.96 -10.89 8.23
C LEU A 251 2.76 -11.29 9.47
N ALA A 252 3.63 -10.41 9.96
CA ALA A 252 4.24 -10.57 11.27
C ALA A 252 3.32 -10.06 12.39
N VAL A 253 3.11 -10.85 13.42
CA VAL A 253 2.30 -10.50 14.60
C VAL A 253 3.22 -10.15 15.77
N VAL A 254 3.20 -8.89 16.20
CA VAL A 254 4.16 -8.37 17.21
C VAL A 254 3.48 -8.06 18.54
N ASP A 255 4.07 -8.52 19.64
CA ASP A 255 3.79 -8.00 20.99
C ASP A 255 4.57 -6.72 21.22
N ILE A 256 3.88 -5.57 21.18
CA ILE A 256 4.50 -4.26 21.30
C ILE A 256 5.19 -4.09 22.67
N GLN A 257 4.55 -4.53 23.75
CA GLN A 257 5.12 -4.38 25.08
C GLN A 257 6.37 -5.23 25.30
N ALA A 258 6.40 -6.44 24.75
CA ALA A 258 7.55 -7.32 24.83
C ALA A 258 8.63 -7.00 23.79
N ALA A 259 8.29 -6.25 22.73
CA ALA A 259 9.06 -6.10 21.51
C ALA A 259 9.49 -7.48 20.96
N THR A 260 8.52 -8.29 20.56
CA THR A 260 8.78 -9.66 20.13
C THR A 260 7.81 -10.03 19.03
N VAL A 261 8.32 -10.58 17.93
CA VAL A 261 7.52 -11.25 16.90
C VAL A 261 6.99 -12.55 17.50
N LEU A 262 5.67 -12.69 17.53
CA LEU A 262 5.00 -13.85 18.12
C LEU A 262 4.73 -14.94 17.10
N ASP A 263 4.43 -14.53 15.87
CA ASP A 263 4.02 -15.41 14.79
C ASP A 263 4.29 -14.75 13.44
N ILE A 264 4.47 -15.56 12.39
CA ILE A 264 4.52 -15.17 10.99
C ILE A 264 3.40 -15.92 10.28
N VAL A 265 2.41 -15.20 9.81
CA VAL A 265 1.16 -15.76 9.28
C VAL A 265 1.15 -15.65 7.76
N PRO A 266 1.20 -16.77 7.01
CA PRO A 266 1.12 -16.75 5.55
C PRO A 266 -0.26 -16.31 5.09
N LEU A 267 -0.33 -15.55 4.00
CA LEU A 267 -1.60 -15.08 3.42
C LEU A 267 -2.19 -16.06 2.39
N GLY A 268 -1.38 -17.03 1.91
CA GLY A 268 -1.81 -17.96 0.88
C GLY A 268 -1.90 -17.31 -0.50
N THR A 269 -2.76 -17.85 -1.38
CA THR A 269 -2.86 -17.41 -2.78
C THR A 269 -4.29 -17.29 -3.24
N LYS A 270 -4.53 -16.42 -4.20
CA LYS A 270 -5.78 -16.27 -4.95
C LYS A 270 -5.71 -17.12 -6.22
N ASP A 271 -6.64 -18.03 -6.38
CA ASP A 271 -6.72 -18.91 -7.55
C ASP A 271 -7.50 -18.21 -8.67
N HIS A 272 -6.81 -17.74 -9.69
CA HIS A 272 -7.40 -17.07 -10.86
C HIS A 272 -8.10 -18.03 -11.83
N SER A 273 -7.99 -19.34 -11.64
CA SER A 273 -8.77 -20.31 -12.40
C SER A 273 -10.25 -20.37 -11.97
N LEU A 274 -10.58 -19.80 -10.81
CA LEU A 274 -11.92 -19.83 -10.24
C LEU A 274 -12.76 -18.63 -10.68
N PRO A 275 -14.08 -18.83 -10.93
CA PRO A 275 -14.99 -17.73 -11.24
C PRO A 275 -15.01 -16.65 -10.15
N GLY A 276 -14.93 -15.39 -10.56
CA GLY A 276 -14.86 -14.22 -9.70
C GLY A 276 -13.43 -13.72 -9.43
N ASN A 277 -12.43 -14.49 -9.86
CA ASN A 277 -11.01 -14.17 -9.73
C ASN A 277 -10.33 -13.99 -11.10
N GLU A 278 -11.10 -13.62 -12.13
CA GLU A 278 -10.58 -13.38 -13.47
C GLU A 278 -9.51 -12.27 -13.44
N LEU A 279 -8.59 -12.30 -14.40
CA LEU A 279 -7.64 -11.21 -14.67
C LEU A 279 -7.36 -11.10 -16.16
N ASP A 280 -6.90 -9.95 -16.60
CA ASP A 280 -6.25 -9.77 -17.89
C ASP A 280 -4.75 -10.05 -17.73
N ALA A 281 -4.21 -10.94 -18.57
CA ALA A 281 -2.85 -11.44 -18.41
C ALA A 281 -1.89 -10.98 -19.51
N SER A 282 -2.39 -10.25 -20.51
CA SER A 282 -1.60 -9.92 -21.69
C SER A 282 -1.74 -8.47 -22.12
N ASN A 283 -0.61 -7.86 -22.42
CA ASN A 283 -0.53 -6.55 -23.08
C ASN A 283 -0.26 -6.68 -24.58
N LYS A 284 -0.54 -7.85 -25.20
CA LYS A 284 -0.21 -8.16 -26.61
C LYS A 284 -1.37 -8.79 -27.39
N ASP A 285 -2.57 -8.70 -26.89
CA ASP A 285 -3.77 -9.15 -27.60
C ASP A 285 -4.64 -7.99 -28.13
N ASP A 286 -4.29 -6.74 -27.76
CA ASP A 286 -4.95 -5.49 -28.16
C ASP A 286 -6.45 -5.41 -27.73
N VAL A 287 -6.85 -6.13 -26.68
CA VAL A 287 -8.23 -6.15 -26.17
C VAL A 287 -8.25 -6.26 -24.65
N ILE A 288 -9.35 -5.88 -24.02
CA ILE A 288 -9.61 -6.19 -22.61
C ILE A 288 -10.04 -7.66 -22.53
N ASN A 289 -9.24 -8.52 -21.89
CA ASN A 289 -9.42 -9.97 -21.87
C ASN A 289 -9.45 -10.55 -20.45
N ILE A 290 -10.31 -9.99 -19.61
CA ILE A 290 -10.49 -10.43 -18.21
C ILE A 290 -11.14 -11.81 -18.21
N GLN A 291 -10.38 -12.87 -17.92
CA GLN A 291 -10.86 -14.25 -17.90
C GLN A 291 -10.14 -15.11 -16.85
N ASN A 292 -10.64 -16.33 -16.63
CA ASN A 292 -9.98 -17.27 -15.73
C ASN A 292 -8.73 -17.88 -16.39
N TRP A 293 -7.64 -17.90 -15.65
CA TRP A 293 -6.35 -18.47 -16.05
C TRP A 293 -5.83 -19.46 -15.01
N PRO A 294 -5.10 -20.52 -15.41
CA PRO A 294 -4.50 -21.46 -14.47
C PRO A 294 -3.24 -20.87 -13.81
N VAL A 295 -3.39 -19.78 -13.08
CA VAL A 295 -2.34 -19.08 -12.34
C VAL A 295 -2.87 -18.70 -10.96
N LYS A 296 -2.01 -18.67 -9.96
CA LYS A 296 -2.29 -18.22 -8.61
C LYS A 296 -1.60 -16.87 -8.36
N GLY A 297 -2.32 -15.89 -7.80
CA GLY A 297 -1.73 -14.63 -7.36
C GLY A 297 -1.35 -14.71 -5.88
N PHE A 298 -0.14 -14.34 -5.51
CA PHE A 298 0.18 -14.04 -4.13
C PHE A 298 -0.57 -12.77 -3.71
N TYR A 299 -1.02 -12.67 -2.44
CA TYR A 299 -1.68 -11.45 -2.00
C TYR A 299 -0.71 -10.28 -1.92
N MET A 300 0.44 -10.46 -1.31
CA MET A 300 1.56 -9.51 -1.24
C MET A 300 1.08 -8.07 -1.00
N PRO A 301 0.47 -7.80 0.16
CA PRO A 301 -0.05 -6.47 0.44
C PRO A 301 1.08 -5.50 0.74
N ASP A 302 1.07 -4.35 0.08
CA ASP A 302 1.81 -3.19 0.51
C ASP A 302 1.10 -2.57 1.74
N THR A 303 -0.01 -1.88 1.57
CA THR A 303 -0.70 -1.20 2.68
C THR A 303 -1.61 -2.12 3.50
N LEU A 304 -1.51 -1.98 4.82
CA LEU A 304 -2.28 -2.72 5.82
C LEU A 304 -2.96 -1.77 6.83
N LYS A 305 -4.26 -1.90 7.06
CA LYS A 305 -4.99 -1.10 8.07
C LYS A 305 -5.77 -1.96 9.06
N PHE A 306 -5.80 -1.52 10.32
CA PHE A 306 -6.60 -2.16 11.38
C PHE A 306 -8.02 -1.60 11.37
N MET A 307 -9.01 -2.46 11.18
CA MET A 307 -10.42 -2.10 11.13
C MET A 307 -11.20 -2.70 12.31
N ARG A 308 -11.89 -1.85 13.07
CA ARG A 308 -12.83 -2.30 14.09
C ARG A 308 -14.27 -2.12 13.64
N THR A 309 -15.04 -3.21 13.65
CA THR A 309 -16.46 -3.24 13.32
C THR A 309 -17.30 -3.76 14.49
N PRO A 310 -18.64 -3.71 14.43
CA PRO A 310 -19.49 -4.39 15.40
C PRO A 310 -19.31 -5.93 15.43
N ALA A 311 -18.83 -6.53 14.35
CA ALA A 311 -18.56 -7.96 14.26
C ALA A 311 -17.23 -8.38 14.89
N GLY A 312 -16.31 -7.44 15.12
CA GLY A 312 -14.98 -7.70 15.65
C GLY A 312 -13.91 -6.79 15.08
N ASP A 313 -12.67 -7.18 15.32
CA ASP A 313 -11.48 -6.53 14.80
C ASP A 313 -10.95 -7.33 13.60
N PHE A 314 -10.54 -6.62 12.54
CA PHE A 314 -10.08 -7.16 11.26
C PHE A 314 -8.88 -6.38 10.75
N LEU A 315 -8.19 -6.95 9.78
CA LEU A 315 -7.20 -6.26 8.97
C LEU A 315 -7.76 -6.06 7.56
N VAL A 316 -7.36 -4.98 6.91
CA VAL A 316 -7.71 -4.67 5.53
C VAL A 316 -6.42 -4.44 4.78
N THR A 317 -6.27 -5.04 3.60
CA THR A 317 -5.07 -4.95 2.78
C THR A 317 -5.39 -4.48 1.37
N ALA A 318 -4.52 -3.68 0.79
CA ALA A 318 -4.41 -3.47 -0.65
C ALA A 318 -3.34 -4.45 -1.16
N ASN A 319 -3.68 -5.25 -2.15
CA ASN A 319 -2.85 -6.39 -2.58
C ASN A 319 -2.19 -6.06 -3.91
N GLU A 320 -1.19 -5.23 -3.85
CA GLU A 320 -0.43 -4.70 -4.98
C GLU A 320 0.44 -5.80 -5.60
N GLY A 321 1.36 -6.33 -4.79
CA GLY A 321 2.37 -7.30 -5.18
C GLY A 321 3.70 -6.66 -5.54
N ASP A 322 4.79 -7.28 -5.09
CA ASP A 322 6.13 -6.95 -5.54
C ASP A 322 7.01 -8.18 -5.68
N SER A 323 8.18 -8.01 -6.29
CA SER A 323 9.14 -9.07 -6.57
C SER A 323 10.55 -8.61 -6.27
N ARG A 324 11.41 -9.54 -5.85
CA ARG A 324 12.83 -9.25 -5.78
C ARG A 324 13.45 -9.25 -7.17
N ASP A 325 13.79 -8.07 -7.64
CA ASP A 325 14.42 -7.85 -8.95
C ASP A 325 15.64 -6.91 -8.81
N TYR A 326 16.75 -7.48 -8.32
CA TYR A 326 18.03 -6.80 -8.10
C TYR A 326 19.06 -7.23 -9.14
N ASP A 327 20.11 -6.45 -9.38
CA ASP A 327 21.21 -6.80 -10.28
C ASP A 327 21.90 -8.13 -9.90
N GLY A 328 21.97 -8.43 -8.59
CA GLY A 328 22.58 -9.65 -8.06
C GLY A 328 21.66 -10.85 -7.99
N TYR A 329 20.35 -10.66 -7.98
CA TYR A 329 19.33 -11.71 -7.92
C TYR A 329 17.99 -11.19 -8.42
N SER A 330 17.36 -11.93 -9.32
CA SER A 330 15.98 -11.71 -9.73
C SER A 330 15.19 -13.01 -9.64
N GLU A 331 13.98 -12.93 -9.12
CA GLU A 331 13.02 -14.03 -9.18
C GLU A 331 12.09 -13.92 -10.39
N GLU A 332 12.10 -12.78 -11.10
CA GLU A 332 11.18 -12.52 -12.20
C GLU A 332 11.51 -13.32 -13.46
N GLU A 333 10.47 -13.87 -14.07
CA GLU A 333 10.52 -14.46 -15.41
C GLU A 333 9.17 -14.24 -16.11
N ARG A 334 9.12 -14.47 -17.42
CA ARG A 334 7.86 -14.52 -18.18
C ARG A 334 7.39 -15.96 -18.30
N ILE A 335 6.07 -16.20 -18.17
CA ILE A 335 5.53 -17.58 -18.27
C ILE A 335 5.91 -18.26 -19.59
N LYS A 336 6.07 -17.52 -20.69
CA LYS A 336 6.50 -18.07 -21.98
C LYS A 336 7.91 -18.68 -21.98
N ASP A 337 8.75 -18.24 -21.05
CA ASP A 337 10.15 -18.62 -20.98
C ASP A 337 10.39 -19.79 -19.98
N LEU A 338 9.32 -20.20 -19.24
CA LEU A 338 9.36 -21.33 -18.32
C LEU A 338 9.25 -22.68 -19.05
N ILE A 339 9.78 -23.72 -18.41
CA ILE A 339 9.48 -25.12 -18.77
C ILE A 339 8.31 -25.56 -17.91
N LEU A 340 7.16 -25.83 -18.52
CA LEU A 340 5.94 -26.24 -17.81
C LEU A 340 5.81 -27.78 -17.84
N ASP A 341 5.40 -28.41 -16.71
CA ASP A 341 5.10 -29.84 -16.68
C ASP A 341 4.01 -30.19 -17.72
N PRO A 342 4.32 -31.02 -18.72
CA PRO A 342 3.38 -31.36 -19.77
C PRO A 342 2.19 -32.22 -19.28
N THR A 343 2.28 -32.79 -18.07
CA THR A 343 1.20 -33.57 -17.46
C THR A 343 0.17 -32.64 -16.82
N ILE A 344 0.65 -31.56 -16.20
CA ILE A 344 -0.17 -30.54 -15.53
C ILE A 344 -0.69 -29.53 -16.56
N PHE A 345 0.20 -29.11 -17.47
CA PHE A 345 -0.12 -28.14 -18.53
C PHE A 345 -0.08 -28.76 -19.93
N PRO A 346 -1.02 -29.67 -20.28
CA PRO A 346 -1.00 -30.33 -21.60
C PRO A 346 -1.19 -29.37 -22.77
N ASP A 347 -1.66 -28.14 -22.52
CA ASP A 347 -1.82 -27.06 -23.49
C ASP A 347 -0.79 -25.92 -23.30
N ALA A 348 0.38 -26.23 -22.72
CA ALA A 348 1.44 -25.27 -22.44
C ALA A 348 1.76 -24.35 -23.61
N ALA A 349 1.87 -24.92 -24.82
CA ALA A 349 2.17 -24.16 -26.04
C ALA A 349 1.13 -23.08 -26.37
N ASN A 350 -0.14 -23.26 -25.98
CA ASN A 350 -1.17 -22.24 -26.14
C ASN A 350 -1.15 -21.25 -24.97
N LEU A 351 -0.97 -21.72 -23.74
CA LEU A 351 -0.86 -20.84 -22.55
C LEU A 351 0.31 -19.87 -22.69
N GLN A 352 1.44 -20.31 -23.25
CA GLN A 352 2.66 -19.53 -23.41
C GLN A 352 2.65 -18.57 -24.62
N LEU A 353 1.54 -18.44 -25.36
CA LEU A 353 1.41 -17.39 -26.38
C LEU A 353 1.38 -16.01 -25.72
N ASP A 354 2.00 -15.03 -26.39
CA ASP A 354 2.01 -13.64 -25.91
C ASP A 354 0.58 -13.05 -25.71
N ALA A 355 -0.41 -13.50 -26.49
CA ALA A 355 -1.81 -13.10 -26.34
C ALA A 355 -2.58 -13.88 -25.25
N ASN A 356 -1.93 -14.72 -24.50
CA ASN A 356 -2.50 -15.48 -23.37
C ASN A 356 -1.67 -15.19 -22.10
N LEU A 357 -1.23 -16.25 -21.39
CA LEU A 357 -0.39 -16.10 -20.19
C LEU A 357 1.08 -15.82 -20.49
N GLY A 358 1.55 -15.99 -21.71
CA GLY A 358 2.99 -15.98 -22.03
C GLY A 358 3.71 -14.71 -21.61
N ARG A 359 3.00 -13.58 -21.58
CA ARG A 359 3.56 -12.29 -21.17
C ARG A 359 3.54 -12.04 -19.67
N LEU A 360 2.66 -12.71 -18.93
CA LEU A 360 2.49 -12.46 -17.49
C LEU A 360 3.80 -12.74 -16.75
N LYS A 361 4.21 -11.81 -15.90
CA LYS A 361 5.32 -11.96 -14.98
C LYS A 361 5.01 -13.03 -13.93
N THR A 362 6.00 -13.82 -13.60
CA THR A 362 5.92 -14.94 -12.66
C THR A 362 7.22 -15.07 -11.88
N THR A 363 7.16 -15.76 -10.75
CA THR A 363 8.34 -16.07 -9.95
C THR A 363 8.99 -17.39 -10.38
N THR A 364 10.31 -17.43 -10.33
CA THR A 364 11.11 -18.65 -10.43
C THR A 364 11.42 -19.28 -9.05
N ALA A 365 11.08 -18.57 -7.97
CA ALA A 365 11.32 -19.04 -6.60
C ALA A 365 10.25 -20.04 -6.10
N ASN A 366 9.14 -20.16 -6.83
CA ASN A 366 8.04 -21.07 -6.50
C ASN A 366 7.53 -21.74 -7.78
N GLY A 367 6.89 -22.90 -7.64
CA GLY A 367 6.16 -23.53 -8.75
C GLY A 367 6.67 -24.89 -9.18
N ASP A 368 7.93 -25.18 -9.05
CA ASP A 368 8.50 -26.54 -9.16
C ASP A 368 8.25 -27.24 -7.81
N ILE A 369 7.23 -28.11 -7.76
CA ILE A 369 6.75 -28.69 -6.49
C ILE A 369 7.50 -29.97 -6.14
N ASP A 370 8.02 -30.68 -7.14
CA ASP A 370 8.70 -31.97 -6.95
C ASP A 370 10.20 -31.91 -7.23
N ASP A 371 10.76 -30.71 -7.46
CA ASP A 371 12.18 -30.42 -7.68
C ASP A 371 12.77 -31.16 -8.93
N ASP A 372 11.97 -31.34 -9.98
CA ASP A 372 12.43 -32.02 -11.19
C ASP A 372 12.89 -31.08 -12.31
N GLY A 373 12.67 -29.77 -12.14
CA GLY A 373 13.19 -28.72 -13.02
C GLY A 373 12.17 -28.19 -14.02
N ASP A 374 10.93 -28.61 -13.94
CA ASP A 374 9.82 -27.97 -14.64
C ASP A 374 8.76 -27.40 -13.64
N VAL A 375 7.84 -26.61 -14.13
CA VAL A 375 6.91 -25.86 -13.29
C VAL A 375 5.55 -26.54 -13.25
N ASP A 376 5.10 -26.91 -12.04
CA ASP A 376 3.82 -27.57 -11.74
C ASP A 376 2.72 -26.57 -11.42
N GLU A 377 3.05 -25.42 -10.85
CA GLU A 377 2.12 -24.36 -10.48
C GLU A 377 2.64 -22.99 -10.93
N LEU A 378 1.78 -22.20 -11.56
CA LEU A 378 2.11 -20.84 -11.97
C LEU A 378 1.68 -19.84 -10.90
N TYR A 379 2.57 -18.88 -10.61
CA TYR A 379 2.33 -17.82 -9.65
C TYR A 379 2.60 -16.45 -10.27
N CYS A 380 1.75 -15.45 -9.97
CA CYS A 380 1.99 -14.04 -10.29
C CYS A 380 2.02 -13.20 -9.01
N TYR A 381 2.56 -12.00 -9.13
CA TYR A 381 2.68 -11.04 -8.05
C TYR A 381 1.41 -10.24 -7.88
N GLY A 382 1.00 -10.03 -6.61
CA GLY A 382 -0.20 -9.31 -6.26
C GLY A 382 -1.49 -10.07 -6.59
N ALA A 383 -2.56 -9.72 -5.88
CA ALA A 383 -3.88 -10.30 -6.12
C ALA A 383 -4.82 -9.35 -6.87
N ARG A 384 -4.36 -8.17 -7.28
CA ARG A 384 -5.13 -7.13 -7.99
C ARG A 384 -6.47 -6.82 -7.30
N SER A 385 -6.46 -6.82 -5.98
CA SER A 385 -7.66 -6.73 -5.15
C SER A 385 -7.39 -6.06 -3.80
N PHE A 386 -8.44 -5.78 -3.04
CA PHE A 386 -8.31 -5.58 -1.61
C PHE A 386 -8.92 -6.75 -0.86
N SER A 387 -8.39 -7.04 0.33
CA SER A 387 -8.87 -8.13 1.16
C SER A 387 -9.19 -7.69 2.58
N ILE A 388 -10.07 -8.44 3.25
CA ILE A 388 -10.35 -8.32 4.68
C ILE A 388 -10.00 -9.65 5.35
N TRP A 389 -9.21 -9.56 6.41
CA TRP A 389 -8.67 -10.71 7.14
C TRP A 389 -9.10 -10.72 8.59
N GLY A 390 -9.27 -11.91 9.15
CA GLY A 390 -9.23 -12.11 10.60
C GLY A 390 -7.83 -11.79 11.15
N LEU A 391 -7.73 -11.49 12.45
CA LEU A 391 -6.44 -11.24 13.10
C LEU A 391 -5.53 -12.48 13.17
N ASP A 392 -6.05 -13.63 12.78
CA ASP A 392 -5.36 -14.92 12.66
C ASP A 392 -4.94 -15.24 11.22
N GLY A 393 -5.06 -14.28 10.29
CA GLY A 393 -4.75 -14.45 8.88
C GLY A 393 -5.83 -15.18 8.06
N SER A 394 -6.99 -15.51 8.66
CA SER A 394 -8.08 -16.11 7.89
C SER A 394 -8.71 -15.10 6.94
N LEU A 395 -8.81 -15.45 5.64
CA LEU A 395 -9.47 -14.62 4.64
C LEU A 395 -10.97 -14.53 4.92
N VAL A 396 -11.49 -13.31 5.08
CA VAL A 396 -12.91 -13.03 5.32
C VAL A 396 -13.60 -12.56 4.05
N PHE A 397 -12.90 -11.79 3.24
CA PHE A 397 -13.39 -11.26 1.96
C PHE A 397 -12.19 -10.91 1.06
N ASP A 398 -12.39 -11.09 -0.24
CA ASP A 398 -11.53 -10.56 -1.29
C ASP A 398 -12.40 -9.95 -2.40
N SER A 399 -11.97 -8.83 -2.98
CA SER A 399 -12.74 -8.15 -4.03
C SER A 399 -12.72 -8.88 -5.38
N GLY A 400 -11.94 -9.93 -5.53
CA GLY A 400 -11.88 -10.74 -6.74
C GLY A 400 -11.36 -9.95 -7.95
N ALA A 401 -12.06 -10.05 -9.06
CA ALA A 401 -11.76 -9.36 -10.32
C ALA A 401 -12.35 -7.95 -10.40
N GLN A 402 -12.94 -7.41 -9.31
CA GLN A 402 -13.73 -6.19 -9.38
C GLN A 402 -12.95 -4.97 -9.85
N PHE A 403 -11.65 -4.85 -9.53
CA PHE A 403 -10.86 -3.69 -9.87
C PHE A 403 -10.66 -3.54 -11.37
N GLU A 404 -10.19 -4.58 -12.04
CA GLU A 404 -10.09 -4.56 -13.51
C GLU A 404 -11.46 -4.40 -14.18
N GLN A 405 -12.51 -5.04 -13.64
CA GLN A 405 -13.88 -4.86 -14.16
C GLN A 405 -14.38 -3.42 -14.01
N LEU A 406 -14.03 -2.72 -12.92
CA LEU A 406 -14.37 -1.31 -12.72
C LEU A 406 -13.61 -0.41 -13.68
N ILE A 407 -12.33 -0.62 -13.90
CA ILE A 407 -11.53 0.12 -14.88
C ILE A 407 -12.08 -0.11 -16.28
N ALA A 408 -12.32 -1.37 -16.67
CA ALA A 408 -12.89 -1.70 -17.98
C ALA A 408 -14.28 -1.06 -18.22
N ALA A 409 -15.05 -0.83 -17.14
CA ALA A 409 -16.36 -0.21 -17.24
C ALA A 409 -16.33 1.32 -17.32
N ASN A 410 -15.36 1.97 -16.62
CA ASN A 410 -15.26 3.42 -16.51
C ASN A 410 -14.31 4.00 -17.57
N ASP A 411 -13.14 3.37 -17.77
CA ASP A 411 -12.06 3.87 -18.61
C ASP A 411 -11.59 2.80 -19.64
N PRO A 412 -12.48 2.29 -20.50
CA PRO A 412 -12.17 1.16 -21.40
C PRO A 412 -11.12 1.46 -22.46
N LEU A 413 -10.81 2.73 -22.74
CA LEU A 413 -9.79 3.12 -23.72
C LEU A 413 -8.40 3.23 -23.10
N ASP A 414 -8.35 3.28 -21.79
CA ASP A 414 -7.15 3.48 -20.98
C ASP A 414 -6.99 2.36 -19.93
N PHE A 415 -7.63 1.22 -20.19
CA PHE A 415 -7.63 0.05 -19.31
C PHE A 415 -6.20 -0.38 -18.95
N ASN A 416 -5.94 -0.65 -17.68
CA ASN A 416 -4.65 -1.07 -17.13
C ASN A 416 -3.44 -0.27 -17.68
N SER A 417 -3.61 1.05 -17.79
CA SER A 417 -2.54 1.97 -18.19
C SER A 417 -1.50 2.13 -17.08
N THR A 418 -0.26 2.49 -17.45
CA THR A 418 0.75 2.95 -16.50
C THR A 418 0.42 4.34 -15.92
N ASN A 419 1.12 4.75 -14.85
CA ASN A 419 0.89 6.01 -14.13
C ASN A 419 1.72 7.20 -14.66
N ASP A 420 2.78 6.96 -15.44
CA ASP A 420 3.76 7.95 -15.88
C ASP A 420 3.48 8.52 -17.28
N GLU A 421 2.64 7.83 -18.08
CA GLU A 421 2.26 8.28 -19.42
C GLU A 421 0.80 7.95 -19.76
N ASN A 422 0.17 8.75 -20.61
CA ASN A 422 -1.08 8.41 -21.27
C ASN A 422 -0.79 7.64 -22.58
N ASP A 423 -1.82 7.19 -23.31
CA ASP A 423 -1.68 6.31 -24.50
C ASP A 423 -1.02 4.94 -24.21
N SER A 424 -1.13 4.46 -22.97
CA SER A 424 -0.53 3.20 -22.49
C SER A 424 -1.57 2.11 -22.21
N PHE A 425 -2.64 2.07 -23.03
CA PHE A 425 -3.70 1.05 -22.95
C PHE A 425 -3.11 -0.35 -22.76
N ASP A 426 -3.62 -1.08 -21.77
CA ASP A 426 -3.31 -2.48 -21.48
C ASP A 426 -1.85 -2.76 -21.06
N ASN A 427 -1.05 -1.70 -20.83
CA ASN A 427 0.38 -1.84 -20.58
C ASN A 427 0.72 -2.62 -19.30
N ARG A 428 -0.16 -2.57 -18.27
CA ARG A 428 0.08 -3.23 -16.98
C ARG A 428 -0.56 -4.61 -16.83
N SER A 429 -1.33 -5.08 -17.83
CA SER A 429 -2.02 -6.39 -17.76
C SER A 429 -1.05 -7.57 -17.66
N ASP A 430 0.12 -7.50 -18.30
CA ASP A 430 1.16 -8.53 -18.25
C ASP A 430 2.08 -8.47 -17.02
N ASP A 431 1.73 -7.61 -16.06
CA ASP A 431 2.44 -7.43 -14.79
C ASP A 431 1.44 -7.54 -13.63
N LYS A 432 1.25 -6.49 -12.84
CA LYS A 432 0.40 -6.48 -11.65
C LYS A 432 -0.98 -5.80 -11.87
N GLY A 433 -1.29 -5.38 -13.10
CA GLY A 433 -2.57 -4.76 -13.47
C GLY A 433 -2.77 -3.36 -12.86
N PRO A 434 -3.87 -3.10 -12.11
CA PRO A 434 -4.16 -1.79 -11.54
C PRO A 434 -3.25 -1.37 -10.39
N GLU A 435 -2.56 -2.32 -9.77
CA GLU A 435 -1.70 -2.14 -8.60
C GLU A 435 -2.43 -1.38 -7.48
N PRO A 436 -3.31 -2.08 -6.72
CA PRO A 436 -3.97 -1.47 -5.56
C PRO A 436 -2.97 -1.35 -4.41
N GLU A 437 -2.52 -0.14 -4.11
CA GLU A 437 -1.48 0.17 -3.16
C GLU A 437 -2.00 1.02 -2.00
N GLY A 438 -2.38 2.27 -2.26
CA GLY A 438 -2.90 3.17 -1.23
C GLY A 438 -4.17 2.65 -0.59
N LEU A 439 -4.21 2.60 0.75
CA LEU A 439 -5.39 2.14 1.49
C LEU A 439 -5.62 3.00 2.73
N GLU A 440 -6.87 3.44 2.94
CA GLU A 440 -7.28 4.06 4.19
C GLU A 440 -8.66 3.59 4.64
N VAL A 441 -8.87 3.49 5.97
CA VAL A 441 -10.14 3.03 6.55
C VAL A 441 -10.72 4.09 7.48
N GLY A 442 -11.74 4.79 7.01
CA GLY A 442 -12.44 5.82 7.76
C GLY A 442 -13.71 5.35 8.48
N ARG A 443 -14.11 6.13 9.50
CA ARG A 443 -15.46 6.02 10.07
C ARG A 443 -16.34 7.15 9.60
N LEU A 444 -17.25 6.85 8.68
CA LEU A 444 -18.17 7.80 8.05
C LEU A 444 -19.62 7.48 8.41
N TYR A 445 -20.36 8.42 8.96
CA TYR A 445 -21.79 8.30 9.27
C TYR A 445 -22.17 7.02 10.02
N GLY A 446 -21.27 6.54 10.90
CA GLY A 446 -21.46 5.31 11.67
C GLY A 446 -21.01 4.02 10.98
N ARG A 447 -20.57 4.12 9.72
CA ARG A 447 -20.07 3.02 8.88
C ARG A 447 -18.54 2.93 8.89
N ARG A 448 -18.00 1.81 8.42
CA ARG A 448 -16.58 1.64 8.09
C ARG A 448 -16.44 1.70 6.58
N VAL A 449 -15.68 2.63 6.10
CA VAL A 449 -15.42 2.79 4.66
C VAL A 449 -13.93 2.61 4.41
N ALA A 450 -13.61 1.70 3.49
CA ALA A 450 -12.28 1.56 2.94
C ALA A 450 -12.19 2.36 1.64
N PHE A 451 -11.11 3.10 1.46
CA PHE A 451 -10.70 3.76 0.24
C PHE A 451 -9.44 3.05 -0.25
N VAL A 452 -9.42 2.65 -1.51
CA VAL A 452 -8.28 1.96 -2.13
C VAL A 452 -7.88 2.73 -3.36
N GLY A 453 -6.59 3.08 -3.46
CA GLY A 453 -5.99 3.72 -4.62
C GLY A 453 -5.43 2.68 -5.58
N PHE A 454 -5.58 2.94 -6.86
CA PHE A 454 -4.93 2.18 -7.94
C PHE A 454 -3.73 2.99 -8.43
N GLU A 455 -2.55 2.62 -8.00
CA GLU A 455 -1.32 3.35 -8.31
C GLU A 455 -1.17 3.57 -9.81
N ARG A 456 -1.22 2.52 -10.62
CA ARG A 456 -0.98 2.62 -12.06
C ARG A 456 -2.11 3.31 -12.79
N HIS A 457 -3.35 2.97 -12.49
CA HIS A 457 -4.48 3.58 -13.19
C HIS A 457 -4.87 4.97 -12.65
N SER A 458 -4.37 5.34 -11.46
CA SER A 458 -4.62 6.61 -10.78
C SER A 458 -6.11 6.85 -10.50
N ALA A 459 -6.76 5.86 -9.92
CA ALA A 459 -8.16 5.92 -9.51
C ALA A 459 -8.32 5.51 -8.04
N ILE A 460 -9.47 5.85 -7.46
CA ILE A 460 -9.84 5.54 -6.08
C ILE A 460 -11.16 4.80 -6.09
N VAL A 461 -11.25 3.73 -5.32
CA VAL A 461 -12.52 3.05 -5.07
C VAL A 461 -12.89 3.11 -3.59
N ALA A 462 -14.18 3.18 -3.30
CA ALA A 462 -14.70 3.20 -1.94
C ALA A 462 -15.63 2.01 -1.69
N TYR A 463 -15.50 1.38 -0.51
CA TYR A 463 -16.33 0.26 -0.08
C TYR A 463 -16.85 0.46 1.36
N ASP A 464 -18.14 0.19 1.59
CA ASP A 464 -18.71 0.06 2.94
C ASP A 464 -18.36 -1.32 3.51
N CYS A 465 -17.35 -1.37 4.37
CA CYS A 465 -16.85 -2.56 5.05
C CYS A 465 -17.46 -2.77 6.44
N THR A 466 -18.60 -2.14 6.76
CA THR A 466 -19.27 -2.29 8.06
C THR A 466 -19.64 -3.75 8.33
N ILE A 467 -19.93 -4.52 7.27
CA ILE A 467 -20.09 -5.98 7.29
C ILE A 467 -18.87 -6.57 6.59
N PRO A 468 -17.84 -7.00 7.33
CA PRO A 468 -16.54 -7.39 6.74
C PRO A 468 -16.62 -8.55 5.75
N SER A 469 -17.57 -9.46 5.92
CA SER A 469 -17.76 -10.61 5.00
C SER A 469 -18.57 -10.28 3.75
N ALA A 470 -19.07 -9.05 3.61
CA ALA A 470 -19.85 -8.60 2.47
C ALA A 470 -19.74 -7.07 2.31
N PRO A 471 -18.55 -6.55 2.01
CA PRO A 471 -18.36 -5.14 1.68
C PRO A 471 -19.26 -4.74 0.50
N ALA A 472 -19.77 -3.52 0.55
CA ALA A 472 -20.59 -2.99 -0.52
C ALA A 472 -19.82 -1.88 -1.26
N PHE A 473 -19.69 -2.00 -2.57
CA PHE A 473 -19.12 -0.97 -3.41
C PHE A 473 -19.92 0.33 -3.30
N ILE A 474 -19.23 1.46 -3.16
CA ILE A 474 -19.82 2.79 -3.05
C ILE A 474 -19.59 3.58 -4.33
N GLY A 475 -18.36 3.69 -4.79
CA GLY A 475 -18.04 4.52 -5.95
C GLY A 475 -16.61 4.31 -6.46
N TYR A 476 -16.42 4.79 -7.70
CA TYR A 476 -15.14 4.88 -8.40
C TYR A 476 -14.88 6.34 -8.71
N TYR A 477 -13.70 6.85 -8.40
CA TYR A 477 -13.36 8.26 -8.49
C TYR A 477 -11.97 8.41 -9.10
N SER A 478 -11.79 9.36 -10.00
CA SER A 478 -10.50 9.77 -10.54
C SER A 478 -10.58 11.21 -10.99
N ASN A 479 -9.48 11.94 -10.93
CA ASN A 479 -9.29 13.23 -11.59
C ASN A 479 -8.15 13.17 -12.61
N ARG A 480 -7.67 11.97 -12.96
CA ARG A 480 -6.75 11.77 -14.09
C ARG A 480 -7.42 12.18 -15.38
N ASP A 481 -6.74 12.99 -16.19
CA ASP A 481 -7.14 13.36 -17.55
C ASP A 481 -6.24 12.63 -18.56
N PHE A 482 -6.74 11.53 -19.11
CA PHE A 482 -6.03 10.75 -20.13
C PHE A 482 -5.80 11.50 -21.45
N ALA A 483 -6.43 12.64 -21.67
CA ALA A 483 -6.13 13.53 -22.80
C ALA A 483 -5.05 14.55 -22.49
N GLY A 484 -4.63 14.67 -21.24
CA GLY A 484 -3.55 15.53 -20.76
C GLY A 484 -2.17 14.97 -21.10
N ASP A 485 -1.16 15.76 -20.79
CA ASP A 485 0.27 15.40 -20.89
C ASP A 485 0.80 15.26 -19.45
N ALA A 486 1.21 14.04 -19.06
CA ALA A 486 1.66 13.71 -17.73
C ALA A 486 2.89 14.56 -17.34
N ALA A 487 3.93 14.56 -18.17
CA ALA A 487 5.15 15.31 -17.90
C ALA A 487 4.96 16.84 -17.92
N ALA A 488 3.91 17.33 -18.61
CA ALA A 488 3.55 18.76 -18.59
C ALA A 488 2.63 19.14 -17.41
N GLY A 489 2.25 18.19 -16.55
CA GLY A 489 1.39 18.40 -15.39
C GLY A 489 -0.07 18.69 -15.76
N THR A 490 -0.54 18.24 -16.92
CA THR A 490 -1.93 18.47 -17.37
C THR A 490 -2.80 17.21 -17.33
N ALA A 491 -2.23 16.08 -16.89
CA ALA A 491 -2.93 14.81 -16.77
C ALA A 491 -3.66 14.59 -15.42
N GLY A 492 -3.67 15.59 -14.54
CA GLY A 492 -4.26 15.47 -13.20
C GLY A 492 -3.38 14.70 -12.22
N ASP A 493 -3.98 14.01 -11.26
CA ASP A 493 -3.26 13.24 -10.24
C ASP A 493 -2.85 11.87 -10.78
N LEU A 494 -1.58 11.49 -10.53
CA LEU A 494 -0.97 10.25 -11.02
C LEU A 494 -0.20 9.55 -9.90
N GLY A 495 -0.41 8.24 -9.74
CA GLY A 495 0.26 7.41 -8.73
C GLY A 495 -0.24 7.68 -7.31
N PRO A 496 -1.52 7.37 -6.96
CA PRO A 496 -2.01 7.51 -5.59
C PRO A 496 -1.40 6.43 -4.69
N GLU A 497 -0.55 6.83 -3.77
CA GLU A 497 0.17 6.00 -2.81
C GLU A 497 -0.31 6.28 -1.38
N GLY A 498 0.19 7.33 -0.75
CA GLY A 498 -0.17 7.69 0.62
C GLY A 498 -1.59 8.21 0.77
N MET A 499 -2.43 7.54 1.54
CA MET A 499 -3.80 7.95 1.82
C MET A 499 -4.02 8.30 3.29
N LEU A 500 -4.72 9.41 3.55
CA LEU A 500 -5.02 9.88 4.90
C LEU A 500 -6.49 10.32 5.02
N PHE A 501 -7.22 9.72 5.95
CA PHE A 501 -8.57 10.12 6.29
C PHE A 501 -8.60 11.16 7.42
N ILE A 502 -9.14 12.34 7.15
CA ILE A 502 -9.37 13.39 8.15
C ILE A 502 -10.85 13.36 8.56
N PRO A 503 -11.17 12.90 9.78
CA PRO A 503 -12.56 12.83 10.23
C PRO A 503 -13.17 14.23 10.41
N GLN A 504 -14.49 14.33 10.26
CA GLN A 504 -15.27 15.58 10.34
C GLN A 504 -14.87 16.51 11.50
N GLY A 505 -14.60 15.93 12.68
CA GLY A 505 -14.25 16.72 13.88
C GLY A 505 -12.81 17.25 13.90
N GLN A 506 -11.97 16.87 12.94
CA GLN A 506 -10.58 17.29 12.78
C GLN A 506 -10.37 18.11 11.49
N SER A 507 -11.35 18.10 10.61
CA SER A 507 -11.32 18.82 9.34
C SER A 507 -11.53 20.33 9.54
N PRO A 508 -10.84 21.18 8.78
CA PRO A 508 -11.04 22.64 8.84
C PRO A 508 -12.40 23.09 8.29
N THR A 509 -13.03 22.30 7.41
CA THR A 509 -14.35 22.60 6.82
C THR A 509 -15.51 22.07 7.65
N GLY A 510 -15.25 21.14 8.59
CA GLY A 510 -16.31 20.44 9.32
C GLY A 510 -17.00 19.34 8.51
N THR A 511 -16.47 18.97 7.34
CA THR A 511 -16.79 17.79 6.54
C THR A 511 -15.61 16.82 6.56
N PRO A 512 -15.80 15.49 6.46
CA PRO A 512 -14.68 14.56 6.38
C PRO A 512 -13.91 14.75 5.07
N LEU A 513 -12.58 14.58 5.13
CA LEU A 513 -11.70 14.70 3.97
C LEU A 513 -10.92 13.40 3.76
N LEU A 514 -10.56 13.14 2.52
CA LEU A 514 -9.53 12.19 2.12
C LEU A 514 -8.39 12.99 1.49
N VAL A 515 -7.18 12.81 1.97
CA VAL A 515 -5.97 13.43 1.41
C VAL A 515 -5.17 12.32 0.75
N ILE A 516 -4.68 12.57 -0.44
CA ILE A 516 -3.95 11.59 -1.24
C ILE A 516 -2.65 12.21 -1.70
N GLY A 517 -1.54 11.53 -1.38
CA GLY A 517 -0.25 11.74 -1.98
C GLY A 517 -0.21 11.00 -3.31
N ASN A 518 0.20 11.67 -4.36
CA ASN A 518 0.32 11.12 -5.70
C ASN A 518 1.79 11.24 -6.14
N GLU A 519 2.51 10.14 -6.06
CA GLU A 519 3.97 10.10 -6.19
C GLU A 519 4.45 10.58 -7.56
N VAL A 520 3.81 10.13 -8.64
CA VAL A 520 4.22 10.41 -10.02
C VAL A 520 3.91 11.85 -10.41
N SER A 521 2.70 12.34 -10.14
CA SER A 521 2.38 13.75 -10.41
C SER A 521 3.01 14.73 -9.41
N GLY A 522 3.57 14.24 -8.31
CA GLY A 522 4.14 15.06 -7.25
C GLY A 522 3.10 15.98 -6.59
N THR A 523 1.85 15.51 -6.49
CA THR A 523 0.71 16.28 -5.98
C THR A 523 0.16 15.72 -4.68
N THR A 524 -0.35 16.60 -3.81
CA THR A 524 -1.17 16.20 -2.66
C THR A 524 -2.56 16.78 -2.83
N THR A 525 -3.53 15.93 -3.17
CA THR A 525 -4.91 16.37 -3.43
C THR A 525 -5.82 16.10 -2.24
N ILE A 526 -6.63 17.10 -1.89
CA ILE A 526 -7.59 17.04 -0.80
C ILE A 526 -8.99 16.86 -1.39
N TRP A 527 -9.64 15.76 -1.04
CA TRP A 527 -10.98 15.42 -1.47
C TRP A 527 -11.97 15.60 -0.33
N GLU A 528 -13.08 16.29 -0.58
CA GLU A 528 -14.22 16.34 0.36
C GLU A 528 -15.09 15.09 0.17
N ILE A 529 -15.42 14.44 1.30
CA ILE A 529 -16.32 13.28 1.28
C ILE A 529 -17.74 13.77 1.57
N GLN A 530 -18.57 13.82 0.54
CA GLN A 530 -19.95 14.27 0.60
C GLN A 530 -20.90 13.07 0.71
N LYS A 531 -21.93 13.20 1.55
CA LYS A 531 -23.01 12.22 1.57
C LYS A 531 -24.11 12.69 0.64
N LEU A 532 -24.50 11.83 -0.31
CA LEU A 532 -25.59 12.07 -1.25
C LEU A 532 -26.97 11.72 -0.67
#